data_4c5c5ee9473f1de5f3bf41d9bbb0b867
#
_entry.id   4c5c5ee9473f1de5f3bf41d9bbb0b867
#
_cell.length_a   1.000
_cell.length_b   1.000
_cell.length_c   1.000
_cell.angle_alpha   90.00
_cell.angle_beta   90.00
_cell.angle_gamma   90.00
#
_symmetry.space_group_name_H-M   'P 1'
#
loop_
_entity.id
_entity.type
_entity.pdbx_description
1 polymer ?
#
loop_
_entity_poly.entity_id
_entity_poly.type
_entity_poly.pdbx_seq_one_letter_code
_entity_poly.pdbx_strand_id
1 'polypeptide(L)'
;MDLHGNPLVSPAVQRTERGLKYERFISSAREILAGMTAEDQAKAAKANADFIRGLASPRYRMSYESELSKAVTPGAVHVDTLLATLSVMYHNDEYIGERLMPAVMVSKRSDKYAVYPKRERFNFPDDEIGYRSSPNELDASRTTDNFSVKDYGYKNFLDLETVQNQDAPLSEMVDVVEAINEGIAFKREKRILAIVVTVGNYGANNAAAGTNWNDATGGSIIADLLAAVSGLFTGPSPTRKVGFCTLTVWNTGIANNPVIRDLFKYVQAGLPVTQQVAGYFGLDDIFVSRSREDTANAGQTAAYARMATTDIFGVLAVAQRPTTRSLHFGSTFRMQGDPYTTEWMDPGIGKRGGTWSRVSVSEDHKIVAADAGFLLTSLLT
;
A
#
# COMPACT_ATOMS: atom_id res chain seq x y z
N MET A 1 21.16 8.11 -28.56
CA MET A 1 22.62 8.05 -28.26
C MET A 1 22.92 9.09 -27.22
N ASP A 2 23.68 8.75 -26.18
CA ASP A 2 24.22 9.75 -25.25
C ASP A 2 25.30 10.59 -25.92
N LEU A 3 25.76 11.66 -25.26
CA LEU A 3 26.78 12.57 -25.78
C LEU A 3 28.15 11.89 -26.09
N HIS A 4 28.29 10.60 -25.73
CA HIS A 4 29.50 9.80 -25.95
C HIS A 4 29.29 8.62 -26.92
N GLY A 5 28.14 8.55 -27.59
CA GLY A 5 27.84 7.55 -28.61
C GLY A 5 27.41 6.16 -28.07
N ASN A 6 27.04 6.05 -26.78
CA ASN A 6 26.57 4.80 -26.22
C ASN A 6 25.06 4.63 -26.46
N PRO A 7 24.58 3.40 -26.73
CA PRO A 7 23.14 3.15 -26.90
C PRO A 7 22.40 3.33 -25.58
N LEU A 8 21.36 4.15 -25.57
CA LEU A 8 20.45 4.39 -24.44
C LEU A 8 19.53 3.18 -24.10
N VAL A 9 19.96 1.98 -24.45
CA VAL A 9 19.16 0.76 -24.28
C VAL A 9 19.72 -0.08 -23.15
N SER A 10 18.86 -0.46 -22.23
CA SER A 10 19.26 -1.29 -21.10
C SER A 10 19.77 -2.68 -21.55
N PRO A 11 20.69 -3.33 -20.80
CA PRO A 11 21.22 -4.65 -21.14
C PRO A 11 20.15 -5.76 -21.26
N ALA A 12 18.98 -5.56 -20.66
CA ALA A 12 17.85 -6.49 -20.73
C ALA A 12 17.16 -6.47 -22.12
N VAL A 13 17.15 -5.34 -22.80
CA VAL A 13 16.56 -5.20 -24.16
C VAL A 13 17.49 -5.78 -25.22
N GLN A 14 18.79 -5.83 -24.99
CA GLN A 14 19.78 -6.41 -25.91
C GLN A 14 19.58 -7.92 -26.14
N ARG A 15 18.90 -8.62 -25.25
CA ARG A 15 18.62 -10.07 -25.33
C ARG A 15 17.31 -10.43 -26.03
N THR A 16 16.51 -9.47 -26.45
CA THR A 16 15.25 -9.68 -27.15
C THR A 16 15.43 -9.52 -28.67
N GLU A 17 14.58 -10.19 -29.47
CA GLU A 17 14.57 -9.99 -30.94
C GLU A 17 14.40 -8.52 -31.34
N ARG A 18 13.69 -7.72 -30.56
CA ARG A 18 13.57 -6.27 -30.74
C ARG A 18 14.89 -5.57 -30.50
N GLY A 19 15.64 -5.94 -29.48
CA GLY A 19 16.97 -5.41 -29.19
C GLY A 19 17.95 -5.71 -30.33
N LEU A 20 17.95 -6.93 -30.87
CA LEU A 20 18.80 -7.30 -32.00
C LEU A 20 18.47 -6.53 -33.28
N LYS A 21 17.19 -6.26 -33.57
CA LYS A 21 16.78 -5.39 -34.71
C LYS A 21 17.22 -3.96 -34.48
N TYR A 22 17.13 -3.46 -33.26
CA TYR A 22 17.55 -2.10 -32.93
C TYR A 22 19.07 -1.93 -32.99
N GLU A 23 19.85 -2.92 -32.56
CA GLU A 23 21.30 -2.91 -32.71
C GLU A 23 21.76 -2.96 -34.18
N ARG A 24 21.11 -3.77 -35.03
CA ARG A 24 21.37 -3.78 -36.45
C ARG A 24 21.08 -2.42 -37.08
N PHE A 25 19.97 -1.77 -36.67
CA PHE A 25 19.64 -0.42 -37.14
C PHE A 25 20.69 0.62 -36.71
N ILE A 26 21.15 0.54 -35.45
CA ILE A 26 22.20 1.43 -34.94
C ILE A 26 23.55 1.16 -35.64
N SER A 27 23.91 -0.11 -35.87
CA SER A 27 25.18 -0.43 -36.58
C SER A 27 25.15 0.09 -38.02
N SER A 28 24.05 -0.10 -38.77
CA SER A 28 23.90 0.45 -40.12
C SER A 28 23.89 1.98 -40.15
N ALA A 29 23.26 2.60 -39.16
CA ALA A 29 23.28 4.05 -39.00
C ALA A 29 24.70 4.59 -38.70
N ARG A 30 25.49 3.84 -37.90
CA ARG A 30 26.92 4.17 -37.64
C ARG A 30 27.78 4.03 -38.86
N GLU A 31 27.58 3.00 -39.70
CA GLU A 31 28.31 2.84 -40.96
C GLU A 31 28.00 3.96 -41.94
N ILE A 32 26.73 4.37 -42.03
CA ILE A 32 26.32 5.51 -42.85
C ILE A 32 26.97 6.81 -42.35
N LEU A 33 26.94 7.04 -41.03
CA LEU A 33 27.57 8.24 -40.44
C LEU A 33 29.11 8.24 -40.58
N ALA A 34 29.77 7.07 -40.51
CA ALA A 34 31.21 6.95 -40.69
C ALA A 34 31.66 7.20 -42.15
N GLY A 35 30.75 6.97 -43.11
CA GLY A 35 31.01 7.28 -44.51
C GLY A 35 30.71 8.74 -44.90
N MET A 36 30.13 9.54 -44.04
CA MET A 36 29.81 10.94 -44.28
C MET A 36 31.00 11.86 -43.94
N THR A 37 31.18 12.92 -44.70
CA THR A 37 32.18 13.95 -44.36
C THR A 37 31.78 14.71 -43.09
N ALA A 38 32.73 15.29 -42.39
CA ALA A 38 32.46 16.04 -41.14
C ALA A 38 31.46 17.20 -41.38
N GLU A 39 31.43 17.76 -42.60
CA GLU A 39 30.51 18.82 -42.97
C GLU A 39 29.06 18.29 -43.14
N ASP A 40 28.91 17.10 -43.72
CA ASP A 40 27.61 16.45 -43.91
C ASP A 40 27.04 15.97 -42.54
N GLN A 41 27.88 15.47 -41.64
CA GLN A 41 27.48 15.13 -40.29
C GLN A 41 26.99 16.36 -39.50
N ALA A 42 27.68 17.50 -39.65
CA ALA A 42 27.24 18.75 -39.01
C ALA A 42 25.93 19.28 -39.61
N LYS A 43 25.72 19.15 -40.92
CA LYS A 43 24.43 19.51 -41.58
C LYS A 43 23.30 18.60 -41.11
N ALA A 44 23.52 17.29 -40.99
CA ALA A 44 22.53 16.33 -40.52
C ALA A 44 22.18 16.57 -39.04
N ALA A 45 23.16 16.85 -38.18
CA ALA A 45 22.95 17.20 -36.78
C ALA A 45 22.15 18.49 -36.61
N LYS A 46 22.44 19.51 -37.41
CA LYS A 46 21.69 20.77 -37.41
C LYS A 46 20.26 20.58 -37.89
N ALA A 47 20.03 19.82 -38.96
CA ALA A 47 18.70 19.53 -39.49
C ALA A 47 17.85 18.74 -38.44
N ASN A 48 18.47 17.81 -37.74
CA ASN A 48 17.79 17.05 -36.64
C ASN A 48 17.46 17.96 -35.44
N ALA A 49 18.35 18.87 -35.09
CA ALA A 49 18.09 19.85 -34.02
C ALA A 49 16.99 20.83 -34.39
N ASP A 50 16.95 21.28 -35.65
CA ASP A 50 15.91 22.18 -36.18
C ASP A 50 14.56 21.45 -36.27
N PHE A 51 14.54 20.17 -36.67
CA PHE A 51 13.34 19.32 -36.64
C PHE A 51 12.78 19.14 -35.25
N ILE A 52 13.62 18.80 -34.25
CA ILE A 52 13.21 18.68 -32.83
C ILE A 52 12.71 20.03 -32.28
N ARG A 53 13.37 21.14 -32.66
CA ARG A 53 12.91 22.48 -32.30
C ARG A 53 11.58 22.83 -32.98
N GLY A 54 11.36 22.39 -34.20
CA GLY A 54 10.09 22.53 -34.91
C GLY A 54 8.95 21.80 -34.21
N LEU A 55 9.19 20.57 -33.77
CA LEU A 55 8.21 19.76 -33.02
C LEU A 55 7.86 20.39 -31.64
N ALA A 56 8.80 21.07 -30.99
CA ALA A 56 8.58 21.76 -29.72
C ALA A 56 7.93 23.16 -29.89
N SER A 57 7.75 23.63 -31.12
CA SER A 57 7.16 24.95 -31.35
C SER A 57 5.65 24.96 -31.13
N PRO A 58 5.10 26.04 -30.52
CA PRO A 58 3.65 26.15 -30.29
C PRO A 58 2.81 26.04 -31.57
N ARG A 59 3.35 26.44 -32.70
CA ARG A 59 2.67 26.35 -34.01
C ARG A 59 2.48 24.91 -34.51
N TYR A 60 3.45 24.03 -34.25
CA TYR A 60 3.35 22.63 -34.65
C TYR A 60 2.35 21.89 -33.74
N ARG A 61 2.35 22.21 -32.44
CA ARG A 61 1.39 21.70 -31.47
C ARG A 61 -0.06 22.10 -31.80
N MET A 62 -0.28 23.37 -32.18
CA MET A 62 -1.59 23.86 -32.62
C MET A 62 -2.06 23.24 -33.94
N SER A 63 -1.17 22.95 -34.91
CA SER A 63 -1.56 22.29 -36.15
C SER A 63 -1.90 20.82 -35.93
N TYR A 64 -1.17 20.12 -35.07
CA TYR A 64 -1.44 18.72 -34.74
C TYR A 64 -2.78 18.58 -33.93
N GLU A 65 -3.01 19.46 -32.97
CA GLU A 65 -4.28 19.53 -32.24
C GLU A 65 -5.45 19.93 -33.16
N SER A 66 -5.24 20.79 -34.18
CA SER A 66 -6.25 21.16 -35.15
C SER A 66 -6.57 20.04 -36.16
N GLU A 67 -5.61 19.20 -36.52
CA GLU A 67 -5.84 18.03 -37.35
C GLU A 67 -6.52 16.88 -36.59
N LEU A 68 -6.19 16.68 -35.33
CA LEU A 68 -6.93 15.76 -34.45
C LEU A 68 -8.37 16.21 -34.24
N SER A 69 -8.63 17.51 -34.10
CA SER A 69 -10.00 18.05 -33.95
C SER A 69 -10.81 17.98 -35.24
N LYS A 70 -10.16 17.91 -36.41
CA LYS A 70 -10.86 17.76 -37.72
C LYS A 70 -11.27 16.31 -38.02
N ALA A 71 -10.73 15.32 -37.29
CA ALA A 71 -11.10 13.91 -37.45
C ALA A 71 -12.42 13.53 -36.74
N VAL A 72 -13.03 14.46 -36.03
CA VAL A 72 -14.35 14.25 -35.39
C VAL A 72 -15.43 14.56 -36.41
N THR A 73 -16.08 13.53 -36.93
CA THR A 73 -17.22 13.63 -37.84
C THR A 73 -18.37 14.39 -37.14
N PRO A 74 -18.93 15.48 -37.77
CA PRO A 74 -20.07 16.18 -37.20
C PRO A 74 -21.31 15.27 -37.27
N GLY A 75 -21.68 14.65 -36.19
CA GLY A 75 -22.78 13.71 -36.07
C GLY A 75 -22.64 12.77 -34.89
N ALA A 76 -21.49 12.77 -34.21
CA ALA A 76 -21.32 12.10 -32.94
C ALA A 76 -22.13 12.84 -31.87
N VAL A 77 -22.95 12.11 -31.19
CA VAL A 77 -23.75 12.52 -30.04
C VAL A 77 -22.99 13.51 -29.20
N HIS A 78 -23.52 14.71 -28.99
CA HIS A 78 -22.99 15.65 -28.02
C HIS A 78 -23.06 15.00 -26.65
N VAL A 79 -22.00 14.33 -26.25
CA VAL A 79 -21.78 14.04 -24.83
C VAL A 79 -21.52 15.41 -24.22
N ASP A 80 -22.49 15.87 -23.42
CA ASP A 80 -22.35 17.11 -22.70
C ASP A 80 -21.08 16.99 -21.86
N THR A 81 -20.05 17.78 -22.19
CA THR A 81 -18.76 17.78 -21.50
C THR A 81 -18.93 18.04 -20.01
N LEU A 82 -20.04 18.65 -19.62
CA LEU A 82 -20.43 18.87 -18.24
C LEU A 82 -20.86 17.54 -17.56
N LEU A 83 -21.57 16.66 -18.27
CA LEU A 83 -21.95 15.33 -17.76
C LEU A 83 -20.77 14.36 -17.74
N ALA A 84 -19.85 14.47 -18.68
CA ALA A 84 -18.64 13.66 -18.72
C ALA A 84 -17.64 13.98 -17.58
N THR A 85 -17.66 15.21 -17.04
CA THR A 85 -16.90 15.61 -15.87
C THR A 85 -17.63 15.32 -14.55
N LEU A 86 -18.91 14.98 -14.59
CA LEU A 86 -19.75 14.70 -13.43
C LEU A 86 -19.98 13.20 -13.26
N SER A 87 -18.92 12.41 -13.21
CA SER A 87 -19.02 11.01 -12.82
C SER A 87 -19.01 10.91 -11.29
N VAL A 88 -20.03 10.27 -10.73
CA VAL A 88 -20.08 9.95 -9.30
C VAL A 88 -19.48 8.58 -9.12
N MET A 89 -18.24 8.53 -8.67
CA MET A 89 -17.54 7.30 -8.34
C MET A 89 -17.56 7.10 -6.82
N TYR A 90 -18.08 5.98 -6.37
CA TYR A 90 -18.05 5.62 -4.95
C TYR A 90 -16.75 4.88 -4.66
N HIS A 91 -15.89 5.52 -3.87
CA HIS A 91 -14.71 4.89 -3.30
C HIS A 91 -14.95 4.57 -1.83
N ASN A 92 -14.27 3.54 -1.35
CA ASN A 92 -14.27 3.25 0.07
C ASN A 92 -13.45 4.29 0.83
N ASP A 93 -13.71 4.41 2.13
CA ASP A 93 -12.87 5.21 3.03
C ASP A 93 -11.42 4.66 3.04
N GLU A 94 -10.50 5.49 3.51
CA GLU A 94 -9.08 5.17 3.56
C GLU A 94 -8.80 3.83 4.27
N TYR A 95 -8.02 2.96 3.62
CA TYR A 95 -7.57 1.70 4.18
C TYR A 95 -6.39 1.91 5.14
N ILE A 96 -6.45 1.29 6.31
CA ILE A 96 -5.43 1.42 7.35
C ILE A 96 -4.48 0.22 7.43
N GLY A 97 -4.83 -0.90 6.83
CA GLY A 97 -4.11 -2.17 6.98
C GLY A 97 -2.63 -2.09 6.64
N GLU A 98 -2.26 -1.47 5.52
CA GLU A 98 -0.84 -1.32 5.15
C GLU A 98 -0.05 -0.41 6.12
N ARG A 99 -0.73 0.49 6.83
CA ARG A 99 -0.09 1.32 7.87
C ARG A 99 0.12 0.54 9.16
N LEU A 100 -0.76 -0.43 9.45
CA LEU A 100 -0.65 -1.31 10.62
C LEU A 100 0.35 -2.45 10.40
N MET A 101 0.39 -3.00 9.18
CA MET A 101 1.29 -4.09 8.78
C MET A 101 2.06 -3.73 7.50
N PRO A 102 3.14 -2.96 7.60
CA PRO A 102 3.92 -2.50 6.45
C PRO A 102 4.47 -3.64 5.61
N ALA A 103 4.56 -3.40 4.29
CA ALA A 103 5.04 -4.39 3.35
C ALA A 103 6.57 -4.57 3.42
N VAL A 104 7.01 -5.82 3.41
CA VAL A 104 8.40 -6.26 3.29
C VAL A 104 8.55 -7.00 1.97
N MET A 105 9.41 -6.49 1.10
CA MET A 105 9.65 -7.12 -0.19
C MET A 105 10.54 -8.36 -0.02
N VAL A 106 10.06 -9.50 -0.53
CA VAL A 106 10.75 -10.79 -0.48
C VAL A 106 11.03 -11.32 -1.88
N SER A 107 12.16 -11.98 -2.05
CA SER A 107 12.56 -12.56 -3.34
C SER A 107 12.13 -14.02 -3.53
N LYS A 108 11.72 -14.70 -2.46
CA LYS A 108 11.30 -16.09 -2.45
C LYS A 108 9.86 -16.21 -2.00
N ARG A 109 9.14 -17.18 -2.55
CA ARG A 109 7.72 -17.46 -2.18
C ARG A 109 7.57 -18.01 -0.76
N SER A 110 8.54 -18.73 -0.26
CA SER A 110 8.61 -19.14 1.14
C SER A 110 10.05 -19.16 1.61
N ASP A 111 10.27 -18.70 2.82
CA ASP A 111 11.58 -18.74 3.47
C ASP A 111 11.38 -18.69 5.00
N LYS A 112 12.48 -18.87 5.71
CA LYS A 112 12.51 -18.78 7.17
C LYS A 112 13.14 -17.48 7.60
N TYR A 113 12.60 -16.86 8.63
CA TYR A 113 13.21 -15.71 9.28
C TYR A 113 13.58 -16.04 10.72
N ALA A 114 14.63 -15.40 11.22
CA ALA A 114 15.13 -15.65 12.57
C ALA A 114 14.27 -14.91 13.60
N VAL A 115 13.88 -15.62 14.65
CA VAL A 115 13.19 -15.07 15.84
C VAL A 115 14.14 -15.25 17.01
N TYR A 116 14.45 -14.16 17.70
CA TYR A 116 15.32 -14.17 18.87
C TYR A 116 14.49 -14.31 20.15
N PRO A 117 14.77 -15.30 21.01
CA PRO A 117 14.05 -15.49 22.26
C PRO A 117 14.18 -14.27 23.16
N LYS A 118 13.04 -13.79 23.66
CA LYS A 118 12.97 -12.61 24.54
C LYS A 118 13.80 -12.81 25.82
N ARG A 119 13.72 -14.01 26.43
CA ARG A 119 14.41 -14.31 27.70
C ARG A 119 15.90 -14.04 27.63
N GLU A 120 16.56 -14.42 26.56
CA GLU A 120 18.01 -14.27 26.39
C GLU A 120 18.47 -12.81 26.24
N ARG A 121 17.54 -11.89 25.96
CA ARG A 121 17.83 -10.47 25.82
C ARG A 121 17.52 -9.64 27.06
N PHE A 122 16.81 -10.23 28.03
CA PHE A 122 16.38 -9.55 29.25
C PHE A 122 16.88 -10.25 30.53
N ASN A 123 17.58 -11.38 30.39
CA ASN A 123 18.15 -12.10 31.52
C ASN A 123 19.58 -12.51 31.14
N PHE A 124 20.55 -11.77 31.66
CA PHE A 124 21.96 -12.06 31.48
C PHE A 124 22.53 -12.71 32.74
N PRO A 125 23.42 -13.72 32.62
CA PRO A 125 24.15 -14.22 33.78
C PRO A 125 25.01 -13.12 34.39
N ASP A 126 25.50 -13.36 35.61
CA ASP A 126 26.39 -12.45 36.29
C ASP A 126 27.69 -12.26 35.47
N ASP A 127 28.12 -11.02 35.35
CA ASP A 127 29.30 -10.61 34.56
C ASP A 127 30.55 -10.50 35.42
N GLU A 128 30.49 -10.72 36.75
CA GLU A 128 31.63 -10.71 37.63
C GLU A 128 32.53 -11.95 37.42
N ILE A 129 33.76 -11.70 37.18
CA ILE A 129 34.79 -12.74 37.01
C ILE A 129 35.67 -12.78 38.26
N GLY A 130 35.59 -13.88 38.99
CA GLY A 130 36.47 -14.10 40.14
C GLY A 130 37.95 -14.23 39.73
N TYR A 131 38.86 -13.94 40.69
CA TYR A 131 40.31 -14.07 40.44
C TYR A 131 40.66 -15.47 39.94
N ARG A 132 41.24 -15.61 38.73
CA ARG A 132 41.57 -16.86 38.05
C ARG A 132 40.38 -17.76 37.68
N SER A 133 39.17 -17.26 37.64
CA SER A 133 38.01 -18.00 37.10
C SER A 133 37.76 -17.68 35.64
N SER A 134 37.06 -18.58 34.94
CA SER A 134 36.63 -18.36 33.58
C SER A 134 35.36 -17.48 33.58
N PRO A 135 35.18 -16.57 32.58
CA PRO A 135 33.92 -15.84 32.42
C PRO A 135 32.74 -16.78 32.16
N ASN A 136 31.54 -16.35 32.57
CA ASN A 136 30.33 -17.07 32.28
C ASN A 136 30.04 -17.09 30.77
N GLU A 137 29.60 -18.23 30.26
CA GLU A 137 29.22 -18.36 28.86
C GLU A 137 27.84 -17.71 28.62
N LEU A 138 27.78 -16.89 27.57
CA LEU A 138 26.52 -16.31 27.09
C LEU A 138 26.03 -17.12 25.89
N ASP A 139 24.96 -17.86 26.06
CA ASP A 139 24.34 -18.60 24.98
C ASP A 139 23.43 -17.65 24.15
N ALA A 140 23.56 -17.69 22.84
CA ALA A 140 22.78 -16.88 21.92
C ALA A 140 22.02 -17.79 20.96
N SER A 141 20.92 -18.35 21.46
CA SER A 141 20.05 -19.18 20.63
C SER A 141 19.16 -18.33 19.70
N ARG A 142 18.67 -18.95 18.65
CA ARG A 142 17.69 -18.38 17.74
C ARG A 142 16.74 -19.46 17.26
N THR A 143 15.47 -19.11 17.22
CA THR A 143 14.45 -19.93 16.58
C THR A 143 14.13 -19.38 15.18
N THR A 144 13.45 -20.14 14.37
CA THR A 144 13.03 -19.71 13.04
C THR A 144 11.53 -19.88 12.89
N ASP A 145 10.89 -18.87 12.32
CA ASP A 145 9.52 -18.96 11.81
C ASP A 145 9.54 -18.82 10.29
N ASN A 146 8.47 -19.22 9.61
CA ASN A 146 8.39 -19.24 8.17
C ASN A 146 7.26 -18.32 7.66
N PHE A 147 7.44 -17.78 6.47
CA PHE A 147 6.36 -17.18 5.69
C PHE A 147 6.10 -17.98 4.41
N SER A 148 4.90 -17.90 3.89
CA SER A 148 4.50 -18.54 2.64
C SER A 148 3.52 -17.66 1.88
N VAL A 149 4.00 -17.02 0.84
CA VAL A 149 3.26 -16.03 0.05
C VAL A 149 2.20 -16.73 -0.81
N LYS A 150 0.97 -16.22 -0.76
CA LYS A 150 -0.18 -16.67 -1.55
C LYS A 150 -0.48 -15.66 -2.64
N ASP A 151 -0.90 -16.15 -3.79
CA ASP A 151 -1.25 -15.32 -4.93
C ASP A 151 -2.71 -14.86 -4.83
N TYR A 152 -2.92 -13.57 -5.02
CA TYR A 152 -4.23 -12.92 -5.08
C TYR A 152 -4.30 -12.09 -6.35
N GLY A 153 -5.44 -12.08 -7.00
CA GLY A 153 -5.60 -11.26 -8.21
C GLY A 153 -7.00 -11.32 -8.77
N TYR A 154 -7.28 -10.35 -9.61
CA TYR A 154 -8.49 -10.28 -10.41
C TYR A 154 -8.14 -10.07 -11.87
N LYS A 155 -9.05 -10.47 -12.74
CA LYS A 155 -8.98 -10.17 -14.17
C LYS A 155 -10.33 -9.67 -14.64
N ASN A 156 -10.31 -8.80 -15.64
CA ASN A 156 -11.52 -8.35 -16.31
C ASN A 156 -11.32 -8.41 -17.82
N PHE A 157 -12.39 -8.67 -18.55
CA PHE A 157 -12.41 -8.69 -20.00
C PHE A 157 -13.05 -7.42 -20.51
N LEU A 158 -12.38 -6.76 -21.44
CA LEU A 158 -12.86 -5.57 -22.09
C LEU A 158 -13.04 -5.85 -23.58
N ASP A 159 -14.27 -5.79 -24.05
CA ASP A 159 -14.60 -6.03 -25.44
C ASP A 159 -14.07 -4.91 -26.34
N LEU A 160 -13.54 -5.27 -27.50
CA LEU A 160 -12.99 -4.31 -28.47
C LEU A 160 -14.07 -3.35 -29.00
N GLU A 161 -15.32 -3.80 -29.13
CA GLU A 161 -16.42 -2.94 -29.58
C GLU A 161 -16.73 -1.85 -28.54
N THR A 162 -16.68 -2.19 -27.25
CA THR A 162 -16.87 -1.24 -26.16
C THR A 162 -15.78 -0.16 -26.17
N VAL A 163 -14.50 -0.58 -26.34
CA VAL A 163 -13.38 0.37 -26.42
C VAL A 163 -13.49 1.29 -27.63
N GLN A 164 -13.93 0.77 -28.80
CA GLN A 164 -14.08 1.56 -30.01
C GLN A 164 -15.26 2.55 -29.97
N ASN A 165 -16.28 2.25 -29.16
CA ASN A 165 -17.46 3.08 -29.00
C ASN A 165 -17.38 4.03 -27.79
N GLN A 166 -16.22 4.10 -27.12
CA GLN A 166 -16.04 5.02 -26.00
C GLN A 166 -16.06 6.47 -26.46
N ASP A 167 -16.81 7.27 -25.71
CA ASP A 167 -16.78 8.72 -25.85
C ASP A 167 -15.72 9.32 -24.91
N ALA A 168 -14.88 10.19 -25.45
CA ALA A 168 -13.96 10.96 -24.63
C ALA A 168 -14.75 11.86 -23.64
N PRO A 169 -14.36 11.97 -22.35
CA PRO A 169 -13.08 11.61 -21.75
C PRO A 169 -13.02 10.25 -21.01
N LEU A 170 -14.02 9.40 -21.16
CA LEU A 170 -14.09 8.11 -20.49
C LEU A 170 -13.04 7.14 -21.04
N SER A 171 -12.42 6.37 -20.15
CA SER A 171 -11.45 5.34 -20.51
C SER A 171 -11.75 4.07 -19.72
N GLU A 172 -12.54 3.18 -20.30
CA GLU A 172 -12.93 1.92 -19.64
C GLU A 172 -11.73 1.03 -19.26
N MET A 173 -10.63 1.13 -20.01
CA MET A 173 -9.41 0.40 -19.68
C MET A 173 -8.80 0.87 -18.34
N VAL A 174 -8.79 2.18 -18.10
CA VAL A 174 -8.30 2.76 -16.83
C VAL A 174 -9.25 2.38 -15.71
N ASP A 175 -10.56 2.52 -15.92
CA ASP A 175 -11.58 2.22 -14.92
C ASP A 175 -11.55 0.75 -14.51
N VAL A 176 -11.32 -0.17 -15.46
CA VAL A 176 -11.17 -1.60 -15.20
C VAL A 176 -9.94 -1.88 -14.34
N VAL A 177 -8.79 -1.28 -14.65
CA VAL A 177 -7.56 -1.49 -13.87
C VAL A 177 -7.68 -0.89 -12.48
N GLU A 178 -8.31 0.28 -12.35
CA GLU A 178 -8.60 0.90 -11.04
C GLU A 178 -9.53 0.03 -10.20
N ALA A 179 -10.62 -0.48 -10.77
CA ALA A 179 -11.55 -1.38 -10.07
C ALA A 179 -10.87 -2.68 -9.60
N ILE A 180 -9.96 -3.24 -10.39
CA ILE A 180 -9.17 -4.42 -9.99
C ILE A 180 -8.26 -4.08 -8.81
N ASN A 181 -7.54 -2.97 -8.88
CA ASN A 181 -6.63 -2.52 -7.82
C ASN A 181 -7.39 -2.24 -6.52
N GLU A 182 -8.53 -1.57 -6.60
CA GLU A 182 -9.40 -1.33 -5.45
C GLU A 182 -9.91 -2.64 -4.84
N GLY A 183 -10.34 -3.59 -5.67
CA GLY A 183 -10.75 -4.92 -5.20
C GLY A 183 -9.64 -5.68 -4.48
N ILE A 184 -8.39 -5.59 -4.94
CA ILE A 184 -7.23 -6.19 -4.27
C ILE A 184 -6.96 -5.49 -2.94
N ALA A 185 -6.97 -4.14 -2.91
CA ALA A 185 -6.77 -3.34 -1.71
C ALA A 185 -7.86 -3.62 -0.66
N PHE A 186 -9.13 -3.69 -1.08
CA PHE A 186 -10.27 -4.05 -0.23
C PHE A 186 -10.09 -5.41 0.44
N LYS A 187 -9.72 -6.44 -0.32
CA LYS A 187 -9.51 -7.78 0.23
C LYS A 187 -8.27 -7.87 1.12
N ARG A 188 -7.24 -7.10 0.83
CA ARG A 188 -6.05 -6.95 1.69
C ARG A 188 -6.43 -6.34 3.03
N GLU A 189 -7.16 -5.22 3.01
CA GLU A 189 -7.67 -4.56 4.23
C GLU A 189 -8.43 -5.55 5.11
N LYS A 190 -9.36 -6.30 4.51
CA LYS A 190 -10.15 -7.31 5.24
C LYS A 190 -9.28 -8.40 5.86
N ARG A 191 -8.24 -8.89 5.15
CA ARG A 191 -7.30 -9.90 5.69
C ARG A 191 -6.48 -9.35 6.85
N ILE A 192 -5.95 -8.13 6.72
CA ILE A 192 -5.14 -7.51 7.76
C ILE A 192 -5.99 -7.19 8.98
N LEU A 193 -7.16 -6.58 8.82
CA LEU A 193 -8.07 -6.31 9.92
C LEU A 193 -8.46 -7.59 10.65
N ALA A 194 -8.77 -8.69 9.95
CA ALA A 194 -9.06 -9.97 10.58
C ALA A 194 -7.93 -10.47 11.49
N ILE A 195 -6.67 -10.22 11.12
CA ILE A 195 -5.50 -10.57 11.96
C ILE A 195 -5.40 -9.65 13.17
N VAL A 196 -5.52 -8.34 12.94
CA VAL A 196 -5.26 -7.31 13.96
C VAL A 196 -6.37 -7.25 15.02
N VAL A 197 -7.63 -7.57 14.68
CA VAL A 197 -8.73 -7.58 15.66
C VAL A 197 -8.80 -8.87 16.49
N THR A 198 -8.05 -9.91 16.13
CA THR A 198 -8.10 -11.21 16.82
C THR A 198 -7.28 -11.20 18.10
N VAL A 199 -7.95 -11.32 19.24
CA VAL A 199 -7.35 -11.29 20.60
C VAL A 199 -6.20 -12.32 20.76
N GLY A 200 -6.38 -13.54 20.23
CA GLY A 200 -5.38 -14.61 20.32
C GLY A 200 -4.01 -14.27 19.73
N ASN A 201 -3.94 -13.24 18.88
CA ASN A 201 -2.73 -12.81 18.21
C ASN A 201 -1.80 -11.94 19.09
N TYR A 202 -2.26 -11.54 20.26
CA TYR A 202 -1.52 -10.68 21.19
C TYR A 202 -0.94 -11.45 22.39
N GLY A 203 -1.14 -12.78 22.44
CA GLY A 203 -0.66 -13.59 23.56
C GLY A 203 -1.22 -13.11 24.90
N ALA A 204 -0.35 -12.74 25.83
CA ALA A 204 -0.73 -12.19 27.13
C ALA A 204 -1.02 -10.67 27.10
N ASN A 205 -0.74 -9.99 26.02
CA ASN A 205 -0.89 -8.53 25.92
C ASN A 205 -2.31 -8.16 25.44
N ASN A 206 -3.30 -8.59 26.18
CA ASN A 206 -4.69 -8.18 25.98
C ASN A 206 -5.37 -7.96 27.33
N ALA A 207 -6.30 -7.02 27.37
CA ALA A 207 -7.12 -6.74 28.54
C ALA A 207 -8.51 -6.27 28.10
N ALA A 208 -9.52 -6.55 28.93
CA ALA A 208 -10.80 -5.89 28.82
C ALA A 208 -10.72 -4.50 29.50
N ALA A 209 -11.55 -3.55 29.08
CA ALA A 209 -11.67 -2.28 29.77
C ALA A 209 -12.06 -2.49 31.25
N GLY A 210 -11.47 -1.71 32.13
CA GLY A 210 -11.81 -1.76 33.55
C GLY A 210 -13.24 -1.28 33.80
N THR A 211 -13.63 -0.22 33.09
CA THR A 211 -14.99 0.31 33.00
C THR A 211 -15.22 0.81 31.59
N ASN A 212 -16.42 0.62 31.04
CA ASN A 212 -16.73 1.00 29.67
C ASN A 212 -16.44 2.47 29.39
N TRP A 213 -15.83 2.76 28.25
CA TRP A 213 -15.40 4.10 27.88
C TRP A 213 -16.56 5.04 27.54
N ASN A 214 -17.72 4.51 27.22
CA ASN A 214 -18.94 5.27 26.96
C ASN A 214 -19.79 5.52 28.22
N ASP A 215 -19.28 5.18 29.42
CA ASP A 215 -19.94 5.50 30.68
C ASP A 215 -20.01 7.03 30.89
N ALA A 216 -21.04 7.48 31.60
CA ALA A 216 -21.25 8.89 31.96
C ALA A 216 -20.10 9.51 32.75
N THR A 217 -19.33 8.70 33.49
CA THR A 217 -18.13 9.11 34.23
C THR A 217 -16.85 9.11 33.39
N GLY A 218 -16.94 8.66 32.12
CA GLY A 218 -15.80 8.53 31.22
C GLY A 218 -15.01 7.24 31.34
N GLY A 219 -15.44 6.31 32.19
CA GLY A 219 -14.84 4.99 32.36
C GLY A 219 -13.36 5.01 32.75
N SER A 220 -12.66 3.93 32.42
CA SER A 220 -11.23 3.73 32.75
C SER A 220 -10.26 4.13 31.61
N ILE A 221 -10.71 4.91 30.62
CA ILE A 221 -9.97 5.17 29.38
C ILE A 221 -8.50 5.58 29.57
N ILE A 222 -8.21 6.49 30.51
CA ILE A 222 -6.84 6.95 30.76
C ILE A 222 -5.97 5.80 31.29
N ALA A 223 -6.48 5.08 32.28
CA ALA A 223 -5.74 3.98 32.91
C ALA A 223 -5.50 2.84 31.89
N ASP A 224 -6.52 2.48 31.12
CA ASP A 224 -6.44 1.42 30.11
C ASP A 224 -5.46 1.76 29.00
N LEU A 225 -5.49 2.99 28.46
CA LEU A 225 -4.57 3.42 27.42
C LEU A 225 -3.12 3.52 27.91
N LEU A 226 -2.90 4.03 29.11
CA LEU A 226 -1.56 4.06 29.70
C LEU A 226 -1.04 2.65 29.99
N ALA A 227 -1.88 1.73 30.44
CA ALA A 227 -1.53 0.33 30.62
C ALA A 227 -1.16 -0.34 29.29
N ALA A 228 -1.94 -0.08 28.22
CA ALA A 228 -1.65 -0.61 26.90
C ALA A 228 -0.32 -0.10 26.34
N VAL A 229 -0.03 1.20 26.47
CA VAL A 229 1.23 1.79 26.00
C VAL A 229 2.44 1.31 26.82
N SER A 230 2.27 1.13 28.14
CA SER A 230 3.34 0.66 29.02
C SER A 230 3.61 -0.84 28.88
N GLY A 231 2.59 -1.64 28.53
CA GLY A 231 2.72 -3.08 28.30
C GLY A 231 3.37 -3.43 26.94
N LEU A 232 3.55 -2.44 26.05
CA LEU A 232 4.09 -2.64 24.73
C LEU A 232 5.62 -2.80 24.76
N PHE A 233 6.12 -3.90 24.19
CA PHE A 233 7.56 -4.05 23.97
C PHE A 233 7.99 -3.34 22.69
N THR A 234 8.94 -2.41 22.80
CA THR A 234 9.55 -1.72 21.68
C THR A 234 11.05 -1.98 21.64
N GLY A 235 11.58 -2.30 20.47
CA GLY A 235 13.01 -2.51 20.28
C GLY A 235 13.79 -1.20 20.12
N PRO A 236 15.13 -1.28 20.03
CA PRO A 236 16.01 -0.11 19.82
C PRO A 236 15.90 0.49 18.41
N SER A 237 15.23 -0.18 17.49
CA SER A 237 14.98 0.30 16.12
C SER A 237 13.89 1.37 16.12
N PRO A 238 13.89 2.33 15.17
CA PRO A 238 12.88 3.35 15.09
C PRO A 238 11.51 2.74 14.75
N THR A 239 10.83 2.27 15.78
CA THR A 239 9.45 1.78 15.69
C THR A 239 8.50 2.88 16.13
N ARG A 240 7.41 3.03 15.37
CA ARG A 240 6.32 3.94 15.73
C ARG A 240 5.31 3.18 16.59
N LYS A 241 4.82 3.85 17.62
CA LYS A 241 3.70 3.37 18.42
C LYS A 241 2.40 3.90 17.82
N VAL A 242 1.62 3.03 17.25
CA VAL A 242 0.41 3.42 16.53
C VAL A 242 -0.80 2.80 17.23
N GLY A 243 -1.79 3.65 17.52
CA GLY A 243 -3.11 3.21 17.96
C GLY A 243 -3.99 2.85 16.75
N PHE A 244 -4.88 1.88 16.91
CA PHE A 244 -5.96 1.67 15.94
C PHE A 244 -7.26 1.35 16.68
N CYS A 245 -8.38 1.78 16.11
CA CYS A 245 -9.70 1.51 16.65
C CYS A 245 -10.77 1.50 15.56
N THR A 246 -11.95 1.02 15.91
CA THR A 246 -13.12 1.15 15.06
C THR A 246 -13.71 2.57 15.16
N LEU A 247 -14.45 2.99 14.13
CA LEU A 247 -15.09 4.31 14.14
C LEU A 247 -16.09 4.44 15.30
N THR A 248 -16.77 3.37 15.69
CA THR A 248 -17.70 3.37 16.82
C THR A 248 -16.98 3.68 18.13
N VAL A 249 -15.86 2.99 18.40
CA VAL A 249 -15.04 3.24 19.58
C VAL A 249 -14.47 4.66 19.58
N TRP A 250 -14.02 5.14 18.40
CA TRP A 250 -13.55 6.52 18.29
C TRP A 250 -14.63 7.53 18.65
N ASN A 251 -15.82 7.42 18.05
CA ASN A 251 -16.87 8.41 18.23
C ASN A 251 -17.51 8.36 19.62
N THR A 252 -17.85 7.17 20.11
CA THR A 252 -18.61 7.02 21.37
C THR A 252 -17.68 6.84 22.58
N GLY A 253 -16.57 6.13 22.42
CA GLY A 253 -15.67 5.82 23.52
C GLY A 253 -14.57 6.88 23.74
N ILE A 254 -14.10 7.56 22.69
CA ILE A 254 -12.97 8.50 22.78
C ILE A 254 -13.42 9.95 22.61
N ALA A 255 -13.93 10.29 21.42
CA ALA A 255 -14.22 11.68 21.06
C ALA A 255 -15.34 12.30 21.93
N ASN A 256 -16.36 11.53 22.26
CA ASN A 256 -17.46 11.95 23.14
C ASN A 256 -17.22 11.67 24.62
N ASN A 257 -16.10 11.04 24.99
CA ASN A 257 -15.77 10.76 26.38
C ASN A 257 -15.64 12.03 27.20
N PRO A 258 -16.33 12.18 28.34
CA PRO A 258 -16.29 13.41 29.13
C PRO A 258 -14.89 13.72 29.69
N VAL A 259 -14.13 12.70 30.07
CA VAL A 259 -12.76 12.88 30.60
C VAL A 259 -11.82 13.38 29.50
N ILE A 260 -11.88 12.80 28.30
CA ILE A 260 -11.06 13.24 27.16
C ILE A 260 -11.46 14.67 26.74
N ARG A 261 -12.76 14.96 26.69
CA ARG A 261 -13.23 16.32 26.37
C ARG A 261 -12.79 17.34 27.41
N ASP A 262 -12.76 16.99 28.68
CA ASP A 262 -12.29 17.87 29.74
C ASP A 262 -10.78 18.17 29.62
N LEU A 263 -9.97 17.18 29.25
CA LEU A 263 -8.55 17.36 28.99
C LEU A 263 -8.26 18.36 27.88
N PHE A 264 -9.05 18.35 26.81
CA PHE A 264 -8.81 19.19 25.64
C PHE A 264 -9.67 20.46 25.57
N LYS A 265 -10.52 20.74 26.55
CA LYS A 265 -11.47 21.87 26.51
C LYS A 265 -10.85 23.24 26.32
N TYR A 266 -9.60 23.41 26.75
CA TYR A 266 -8.88 24.72 26.63
C TYR A 266 -7.94 24.77 25.42
N VAL A 267 -7.70 23.63 24.77
CA VAL A 267 -6.80 23.54 23.63
C VAL A 267 -7.54 23.73 22.30
N GLN A 268 -8.78 23.23 22.25
CA GLN A 268 -9.58 23.31 21.04
C GLN A 268 -11.08 23.41 21.37
N ALA A 269 -11.77 24.32 20.67
CA ALA A 269 -13.22 24.40 20.74
C ALA A 269 -13.83 23.31 19.83
N GLY A 270 -14.14 22.13 20.37
CA GLY A 270 -14.75 21.03 19.63
C GLY A 270 -14.32 19.64 20.08
N LEU A 271 -14.50 18.65 19.19
CA LEU A 271 -14.08 17.28 19.45
C LEU A 271 -12.55 17.14 19.29
N PRO A 272 -11.88 16.33 20.11
CA PRO A 272 -10.45 16.11 20.00
C PRO A 272 -10.10 15.40 18.68
N VAL A 273 -8.97 15.80 18.08
CA VAL A 273 -8.43 15.17 16.86
C VAL A 273 -7.55 13.99 17.23
N THR A 274 -7.46 13.00 16.35
CA THR A 274 -6.68 11.77 16.57
C THR A 274 -5.24 12.03 16.99
N GLN A 275 -4.56 13.00 16.36
CA GLN A 275 -3.19 13.38 16.70
C GLN A 275 -3.01 13.96 18.10
N GLN A 276 -4.00 14.72 18.60
CA GLN A 276 -3.93 15.29 19.96
C GLN A 276 -4.04 14.19 21.01
N VAL A 277 -5.00 13.27 20.82
CA VAL A 277 -5.17 12.11 21.70
C VAL A 277 -3.94 11.22 21.65
N ALA A 278 -3.41 10.94 20.44
CA ALA A 278 -2.19 10.16 20.27
C ALA A 278 -1.02 10.79 21.05
N GLY A 279 -0.76 12.07 20.86
CA GLY A 279 0.34 12.78 21.52
C GLY A 279 0.23 12.80 23.05
N TYR A 280 -0.98 12.89 23.60
CA TYR A 280 -1.21 12.83 25.05
C TYR A 280 -0.81 11.46 25.67
N PHE A 281 -1.12 10.37 24.96
CA PHE A 281 -0.81 9.02 25.43
C PHE A 281 0.58 8.50 24.96
N GLY A 282 1.37 9.33 24.29
CA GLY A 282 2.69 8.93 23.82
C GLY A 282 2.65 7.98 22.63
N LEU A 283 1.59 8.06 21.82
CA LEU A 283 1.45 7.40 20.52
C LEU A 283 1.87 8.37 19.41
N ASP A 284 2.40 7.84 18.33
CA ASP A 284 2.73 8.64 17.14
C ASP A 284 1.49 8.99 16.32
N ASP A 285 0.51 8.07 16.26
CA ASP A 285 -0.72 8.26 15.51
C ASP A 285 -1.84 7.32 16.00
N ILE A 286 -3.09 7.64 15.67
CA ILE A 286 -4.25 6.77 15.88
C ILE A 286 -5.00 6.62 14.55
N PHE A 287 -5.07 5.40 14.05
CA PHE A 287 -5.81 5.08 12.84
C PHE A 287 -7.21 4.58 13.18
N VAL A 288 -8.20 5.21 12.56
CA VAL A 288 -9.61 4.86 12.74
C VAL A 288 -10.08 4.09 11.52
N SER A 289 -10.48 2.82 11.71
CA SER A 289 -11.06 2.02 10.64
C SER A 289 -12.43 2.57 10.24
N ARG A 290 -12.53 3.08 9.03
CA ARG A 290 -13.76 3.65 8.47
C ARG A 290 -14.31 2.83 7.30
N SER A 291 -13.53 1.91 6.78
CA SER A 291 -13.85 1.09 5.61
C SER A 291 -15.17 0.32 5.79
N ARG A 292 -15.93 0.21 4.71
CA ARG A 292 -17.23 -0.45 4.66
C ARG A 292 -17.18 -1.66 3.74
N GLU A 293 -18.06 -2.62 3.99
CA GLU A 293 -18.30 -3.74 3.10
C GLU A 293 -19.79 -3.97 2.91
N ASP A 294 -20.15 -4.52 1.79
CA ASP A 294 -21.48 -5.05 1.57
C ASP A 294 -21.51 -6.49 2.10
N THR A 295 -22.38 -6.73 3.07
CA THR A 295 -22.57 -8.05 3.71
C THR A 295 -23.72 -8.84 3.09
N ALA A 296 -24.46 -8.25 2.13
CA ALA A 296 -25.55 -8.92 1.44
C ALA A 296 -25.04 -10.01 0.52
N ASN A 297 -25.79 -11.09 0.42
CA ASN A 297 -25.54 -12.11 -0.60
C ASN A 297 -25.90 -11.60 -2.00
N ALA A 298 -25.25 -12.15 -3.02
CA ALA A 298 -25.53 -11.80 -4.40
C ALA A 298 -27.02 -11.94 -4.72
N GLY A 299 -27.60 -10.88 -5.31
CA GLY A 299 -29.02 -10.81 -5.66
C GLY A 299 -29.95 -10.28 -4.55
N GLN A 300 -29.42 -9.97 -3.37
CA GLN A 300 -30.16 -9.31 -2.29
C GLN A 300 -29.92 -7.80 -2.31
N THR A 301 -30.78 -7.05 -1.61
CA THR A 301 -30.57 -5.61 -1.41
C THR A 301 -29.28 -5.38 -0.64
N ALA A 302 -28.46 -4.46 -1.13
CA ALA A 302 -27.16 -4.15 -0.52
C ALA A 302 -27.28 -3.73 0.97
N ALA A 303 -26.47 -4.33 1.83
CA ALA A 303 -26.40 -4.08 3.26
C ALA A 303 -24.99 -3.65 3.64
N TYR A 304 -24.78 -2.34 3.73
CA TYR A 304 -23.46 -1.77 4.04
C TYR A 304 -23.17 -1.78 5.52
N ALA A 305 -22.12 -2.53 5.92
CA ALA A 305 -21.61 -2.58 7.28
C ALA A 305 -20.15 -2.08 7.33
N ARG A 306 -19.62 -1.81 8.53
CA ARG A 306 -18.21 -1.54 8.73
C ARG A 306 -17.42 -2.85 8.68
N MET A 307 -16.23 -2.86 8.08
CA MET A 307 -15.35 -4.05 8.04
C MET A 307 -14.90 -4.46 9.44
N ALA A 308 -14.59 -3.50 10.31
CA ALA A 308 -14.30 -3.73 11.71
C ALA A 308 -15.47 -3.22 12.56
N THR A 309 -16.14 -4.14 13.23
CA THR A 309 -17.31 -3.87 14.08
C THR A 309 -17.05 -4.14 15.56
N THR A 310 -15.90 -4.72 15.91
CA THR A 310 -15.55 -5.08 17.28
C THR A 310 -15.21 -3.85 18.11
N ASP A 311 -15.60 -3.88 19.40
CA ASP A 311 -15.33 -2.81 20.35
C ASP A 311 -13.93 -2.94 20.91
N ILE A 312 -12.94 -2.59 20.09
CA ILE A 312 -11.53 -2.75 20.37
C ILE A 312 -10.74 -1.47 20.15
N PHE A 313 -9.68 -1.35 20.93
CA PHE A 313 -8.58 -0.42 20.70
C PHE A 313 -7.26 -1.16 20.80
N GLY A 314 -6.45 -1.12 19.78
CA GLY A 314 -5.15 -1.77 19.80
C GLY A 314 -4.01 -0.76 19.69
N VAL A 315 -2.92 -1.08 20.35
CA VAL A 315 -1.65 -0.34 20.22
C VAL A 315 -0.62 -1.29 19.63
N LEU A 316 0.01 -0.86 18.54
CA LEU A 316 0.99 -1.65 17.79
C LEU A 316 2.32 -0.91 17.68
N ALA A 317 3.42 -1.63 17.85
CA ALA A 317 4.71 -1.16 17.40
C ALA A 317 4.87 -1.47 15.92
N VAL A 318 4.97 -0.44 15.09
CA VAL A 318 5.06 -0.55 13.63
C VAL A 318 6.45 -0.09 13.19
N ALA A 319 7.17 -0.92 12.45
CA ALA A 319 8.44 -0.53 11.86
C ALA A 319 8.22 0.09 10.49
N GLN A 320 8.65 1.33 10.28
CA GLN A 320 8.55 2.00 8.97
C GLN A 320 9.38 1.29 7.88
N ARG A 321 10.50 0.72 8.26
CA ARG A 321 11.37 -0.10 7.40
C ARG A 321 11.73 -1.35 8.17
N PRO A 322 10.90 -2.41 8.08
CA PRO A 322 11.18 -3.65 8.78
C PRO A 322 12.52 -4.24 8.36
N THR A 323 13.34 -4.56 9.33
CA THR A 323 14.62 -5.24 9.15
C THR A 323 14.63 -6.50 9.99
N THR A 324 15.59 -7.40 9.76
CA THR A 324 15.73 -8.65 10.51
C THR A 324 15.97 -8.46 12.01
N ARG A 325 16.20 -7.23 12.47
CA ARG A 325 16.45 -6.89 13.89
C ARG A 325 15.46 -5.87 14.46
N SER A 326 14.49 -5.43 13.66
CA SER A 326 13.46 -4.51 14.16
C SER A 326 12.35 -5.29 14.87
N LEU A 327 12.06 -4.92 16.11
CA LEU A 327 10.91 -5.44 16.82
C LEU A 327 9.66 -4.68 16.36
N HIS A 328 8.70 -5.39 15.78
CA HIS A 328 7.42 -4.84 15.34
C HIS A 328 6.34 -5.93 15.40
N PHE A 329 5.08 -5.53 15.49
CA PHE A 329 3.96 -6.45 15.66
C PHE A 329 3.82 -7.41 14.47
N GLY A 330 3.72 -6.88 13.26
CA GLY A 330 3.51 -7.71 12.08
C GLY A 330 3.94 -7.02 10.80
N SER A 331 4.10 -7.81 9.76
CA SER A 331 4.46 -7.36 8.40
C SER A 331 3.70 -8.12 7.34
N THR A 332 3.52 -7.45 6.22
CA THR A 332 3.04 -8.06 4.98
C THR A 332 4.24 -8.44 4.12
N PHE A 333 4.51 -9.73 3.98
CA PHE A 333 5.53 -10.22 3.06
C PHE A 333 4.97 -10.18 1.64
N ARG A 334 5.55 -9.35 0.78
CA ARG A 334 5.11 -9.16 -0.62
C ARG A 334 6.22 -9.55 -1.56
N MET A 335 5.89 -10.27 -2.64
CA MET A 335 6.87 -10.67 -3.63
C MET A 335 7.46 -9.45 -4.34
N GLN A 336 8.77 -9.47 -4.58
CA GLN A 336 9.44 -8.40 -5.32
C GLN A 336 8.96 -8.38 -6.77
N GLY A 337 8.56 -7.20 -7.25
CA GLY A 337 7.98 -7.02 -8.58
C GLY A 337 6.46 -6.96 -8.62
N ASP A 338 5.78 -7.15 -7.48
CA ASP A 338 4.34 -6.97 -7.36
C ASP A 338 3.96 -5.50 -7.09
N PRO A 339 2.80 -5.05 -7.58
CA PRO A 339 1.78 -5.77 -8.34
C PRO A 339 2.21 -6.13 -9.76
N TYR A 340 1.87 -7.35 -10.20
CA TYR A 340 2.16 -7.82 -11.54
C TYR A 340 0.92 -7.65 -12.43
N THR A 341 1.01 -6.74 -13.40
CA THR A 341 -0.05 -6.47 -14.36
C THR A 341 0.27 -7.11 -15.70
N THR A 342 -0.70 -7.82 -16.26
CA THR A 342 -0.62 -8.43 -17.59
C THR A 342 -1.85 -8.13 -18.40
N GLU A 343 -1.63 -7.84 -19.67
CA GLU A 343 -2.67 -7.63 -20.66
C GLU A 343 -2.43 -8.56 -21.86
N TRP A 344 -3.50 -9.18 -22.37
CA TRP A 344 -3.42 -9.97 -23.58
C TRP A 344 -4.74 -9.91 -24.35
N MET A 345 -4.63 -9.92 -25.67
CA MET A 345 -5.77 -9.95 -26.56
C MET A 345 -6.28 -11.39 -26.70
N ASP A 346 -7.59 -11.57 -26.61
CA ASP A 346 -8.27 -12.84 -26.86
C ASP A 346 -9.27 -12.67 -28.04
N PRO A 347 -8.94 -13.19 -29.22
CA PRO A 347 -9.81 -13.08 -30.38
C PRO A 347 -10.98 -14.08 -30.36
N GLY A 348 -10.98 -15.04 -29.42
CA GLY A 348 -11.97 -16.11 -29.34
C GLY A 348 -13.27 -15.73 -28.63
N ILE A 349 -13.35 -14.55 -28.04
CA ILE A 349 -14.51 -14.09 -27.26
C ILE A 349 -15.24 -12.98 -28.02
N GLY A 350 -16.57 -13.11 -28.16
CA GLY A 350 -17.39 -12.15 -28.88
C GLY A 350 -17.16 -12.16 -30.40
N LYS A 351 -17.60 -11.11 -31.11
CA LYS A 351 -17.51 -11.00 -32.58
C LYS A 351 -16.12 -10.53 -33.03
N ARG A 352 -15.47 -9.67 -32.25
CA ARG A 352 -14.20 -9.01 -32.62
C ARG A 352 -13.07 -9.27 -31.64
N GLY A 353 -13.32 -10.09 -30.61
CA GLY A 353 -12.39 -10.29 -29.53
C GLY A 353 -12.34 -9.11 -28.56
N GLY A 354 -11.42 -9.16 -27.62
CA GLY A 354 -11.21 -8.11 -26.65
C GLY A 354 -9.90 -8.32 -25.89
N THR A 355 -9.67 -7.49 -24.90
CA THR A 355 -8.46 -7.50 -24.09
C THR A 355 -8.77 -7.92 -22.66
N TRP A 356 -8.02 -8.91 -22.18
CA TRP A 356 -7.99 -9.24 -20.77
C TRP A 356 -6.96 -8.38 -20.04
N SER A 357 -7.38 -7.73 -18.99
CA SER A 357 -6.48 -7.11 -18.02
C SER A 357 -6.49 -7.91 -16.72
N ARG A 358 -5.32 -8.26 -16.22
CA ARG A 358 -5.14 -8.99 -14.97
C ARG A 358 -4.11 -8.27 -14.11
N VAL A 359 -4.46 -8.02 -12.85
CA VAL A 359 -3.53 -7.60 -11.82
C VAL A 359 -3.47 -8.68 -10.74
N SER A 360 -2.27 -9.04 -10.33
CA SER A 360 -2.03 -10.04 -9.30
C SER A 360 -0.96 -9.57 -8.33
N VAL A 361 -1.10 -9.96 -7.07
CA VAL A 361 -0.19 -9.66 -5.97
C VAL A 361 0.03 -10.93 -5.16
N SER A 362 1.25 -11.17 -4.77
CA SER A 362 1.62 -12.31 -3.94
C SER A 362 1.99 -11.84 -2.54
N GLU A 363 1.16 -12.16 -1.54
CA GLU A 363 1.27 -11.63 -0.18
C GLU A 363 1.08 -12.71 0.89
N ASP A 364 1.74 -12.51 2.03
CA ASP A 364 1.48 -13.22 3.28
C ASP A 364 1.50 -12.22 4.43
N HIS A 365 0.45 -12.21 5.24
CA HIS A 365 0.32 -11.32 6.38
C HIS A 365 0.66 -12.10 7.65
N LYS A 366 1.75 -11.74 8.30
CA LYS A 366 2.24 -12.46 9.48
C LYS A 366 2.51 -11.56 10.67
N ILE A 367 2.16 -12.08 11.85
CA ILE A 367 2.58 -11.50 13.12
C ILE A 367 4.01 -11.96 13.37
N VAL A 368 4.90 -11.02 13.60
CA VAL A 368 6.32 -11.26 13.86
C VAL A 368 6.59 -11.36 15.36
N ALA A 369 5.97 -10.47 16.15
CA ALA A 369 6.11 -10.45 17.59
C ALA A 369 4.79 -10.03 18.25
N ALA A 370 4.10 -10.96 18.88
CA ALA A 370 2.85 -10.70 19.59
C ALA A 370 3.04 -9.67 20.74
N ASP A 371 4.19 -9.68 21.41
CA ASP A 371 4.52 -8.76 22.49
C ASP A 371 4.71 -7.29 22.03
N ALA A 372 4.86 -7.06 20.75
CA ALA A 372 4.94 -5.72 20.16
C ALA A 372 3.54 -5.13 19.85
N GLY A 373 2.49 -5.79 20.28
CA GLY A 373 1.11 -5.33 20.22
C GLY A 373 0.42 -5.45 21.58
N PHE A 374 -0.59 -4.62 21.81
CA PHE A 374 -1.50 -4.71 22.96
C PHE A 374 -2.94 -4.44 22.49
N LEU A 375 -3.88 -5.27 22.89
CA LEU A 375 -5.28 -5.14 22.49
C LEU A 375 -6.20 -4.94 23.70
N LEU A 376 -6.95 -3.86 23.68
CA LEU A 376 -8.05 -3.60 24.61
C LEU A 376 -9.37 -4.02 23.98
N THR A 377 -10.19 -4.71 24.76
CA THR A 377 -11.49 -5.26 24.33
C THR A 377 -12.61 -4.81 25.25
N SER A 378 -13.86 -5.01 24.82
CA SER A 378 -15.05 -4.68 25.62
C SER A 378 -15.07 -3.23 26.09
N LEU A 379 -14.81 -2.29 25.19
CA LEU A 379 -14.66 -0.88 25.49
C LEU A 379 -16.00 -0.15 25.62
N LEU A 380 -17.04 -0.66 25.00
CA LEU A 380 -18.37 -0.08 24.95
C LEU A 380 -19.40 -1.05 25.57
N THR A 381 -20.53 -0.48 26.02
CA THR A 381 -21.71 -1.25 26.49
C THR A 381 -22.60 -1.65 25.35
#